data_55f0e9ead8a145fbda882a6e8a4ec741
#
_entry.id   55f0e9ead8a145fbda882a6e8a4ec741
#
_cell.length_a   1.000
_cell.length_b   1.000
_cell.length_c   1.000
_cell.angle_alpha   90.00
_cell.angle_beta   90.00
_cell.angle_gamma   90.00
#
_symmetry.space_group_name_H-M   'P 1'
#
loop_
_entity.id
_entity.type
_entity.pdbx_description
1 polymer ?
#
loop_
_entity_poly.entity_id
_entity_poly.type
_entity_poly.pdbx_seq_one_letter_code
_entity_poly.pdbx_strand_id
1 'polypeptide(L)'
;MKPEVLTEFSNVFVDALNRPEAQTRWECLDILTSIVGVESRLCDKAIPGAESALFDEDSGPLRLAAMRFLCRLGSTTENRSQKVWPLIDEAIQCYHGDIEFQEMLVAVIAFSEGRLADEVVEELKSRMAFDAKSGRGVLKKRAAQIVENLS
;
A
#
# COMPACT_ATOMS: atom_id res chain seq x y z
N MET A 1 5.85 20.39 12.68
CA MET A 1 6.22 21.09 11.44
C MET A 1 5.24 22.23 11.18
N LYS A 2 5.73 23.39 10.77
CA LYS A 2 4.88 24.55 10.49
C LYS A 2 4.05 24.31 9.23
N PRO A 3 2.80 24.85 9.16
CA PRO A 3 1.93 24.62 7.99
C PRO A 3 2.54 25.04 6.64
N GLU A 4 3.31 26.12 6.61
CA GLU A 4 3.98 26.59 5.40
C GLU A 4 5.02 25.58 4.90
N VAL A 5 5.76 24.98 5.82
CA VAL A 5 6.79 23.98 5.50
C VAL A 5 6.13 22.69 4.99
N LEU A 6 5.03 22.28 5.61
CA LEU A 6 4.24 21.13 5.13
C LEU A 6 3.75 21.34 3.71
N THR A 7 3.28 22.55 3.37
CA THR A 7 2.81 22.87 2.03
C THR A 7 3.95 22.76 1.01
N GLU A 8 5.13 23.29 1.33
CA GLU A 8 6.31 23.20 0.47
C GLU A 8 6.74 21.77 0.23
N PHE A 9 6.84 20.95 1.29
CA PHE A 9 7.16 19.53 1.17
C PHE A 9 6.12 18.78 0.36
N SER A 10 4.83 19.05 0.57
CA SER A 10 3.75 18.47 -0.17
C SER A 10 3.91 18.71 -1.67
N ASN A 11 4.23 19.94 -2.07
CA ASN A 11 4.44 20.28 -3.47
C ASN A 11 5.63 19.57 -4.07
N VAL A 12 6.74 19.46 -3.34
CA VAL A 12 7.94 18.75 -3.78
C VAL A 12 7.63 17.27 -4.06
N PHE A 13 6.92 16.62 -3.15
CA PHE A 13 6.58 15.19 -3.30
C PHE A 13 5.56 14.96 -4.41
N VAL A 14 4.55 15.84 -4.54
CA VAL A 14 3.59 15.75 -5.64
C VAL A 14 4.30 15.91 -6.99
N ASP A 15 5.21 16.87 -7.10
CA ASP A 15 6.00 17.07 -8.32
C ASP A 15 6.87 15.84 -8.63
N ALA A 16 7.52 15.27 -7.62
CA ALA A 16 8.36 14.07 -7.78
C ALA A 16 7.53 12.86 -8.26
N LEU A 17 6.31 12.70 -7.75
CA LEU A 17 5.41 11.61 -8.15
C LEU A 17 4.88 11.76 -9.57
N ASN A 18 4.92 12.98 -10.11
CA ASN A 18 4.49 13.27 -11.49
C ASN A 18 5.63 13.24 -12.50
N ARG A 19 6.86 12.92 -12.07
CA ARG A 19 7.99 12.78 -12.97
C ARG A 19 7.85 11.53 -13.84
N PRO A 20 8.41 11.56 -15.08
CA PRO A 20 8.34 10.39 -15.95
C PRO A 20 9.26 9.25 -15.52
N GLU A 21 10.35 9.54 -14.78
CA GLU A 21 11.32 8.53 -14.36
C GLU A 21 10.75 7.68 -13.21
N ALA A 22 10.63 6.38 -13.45
CA ALA A 22 10.14 5.44 -12.45
C ALA A 22 10.97 5.47 -11.17
N GLN A 23 12.29 5.55 -11.28
CA GLN A 23 13.18 5.58 -10.12
C GLN A 23 12.90 6.78 -9.20
N THR A 24 12.71 7.97 -9.77
CA THR A 24 12.37 9.18 -9.00
C THR A 24 11.07 8.96 -8.23
N ARG A 25 10.09 8.34 -8.88
CA ARG A 25 8.77 8.08 -8.28
C ARG A 25 8.84 7.06 -7.15
N TRP A 26 9.54 5.92 -7.34
CA TRP A 26 9.59 4.92 -6.26
C TRP A 26 10.45 5.38 -5.08
N GLU A 27 11.54 6.12 -5.33
CA GLU A 27 12.33 6.70 -4.25
C GLU A 27 11.52 7.69 -3.41
N CYS A 28 10.71 8.51 -4.08
CA CYS A 28 9.77 9.42 -3.40
C CYS A 28 8.78 8.64 -2.52
N LEU A 29 8.19 7.57 -3.06
CA LEU A 29 7.26 6.73 -2.31
C LEU A 29 7.93 6.06 -1.11
N ASP A 30 9.17 5.61 -1.25
CA ASP A 30 9.91 5.01 -0.14
C ASP A 30 10.18 6.01 0.97
N ILE A 31 10.53 7.26 0.62
CA ILE A 31 10.70 8.34 1.60
C ILE A 31 9.38 8.60 2.33
N LEU A 32 8.28 8.74 1.59
CA LEU A 32 6.96 8.97 2.17
C LEU A 32 6.55 7.84 3.10
N THR A 33 6.84 6.59 2.72
CA THR A 33 6.56 5.41 3.55
C THR A 33 7.29 5.51 4.89
N SER A 34 8.53 5.97 4.89
CA SER A 34 9.33 6.09 6.10
C SER A 34 8.84 7.17 7.06
N ILE A 35 8.09 8.17 6.56
CA ILE A 35 7.62 9.29 7.39
C ILE A 35 6.12 9.21 7.73
N VAL A 36 5.42 8.17 7.31
CA VAL A 36 3.97 8.02 7.57
C VAL A 36 3.65 8.16 9.06
N GLY A 37 4.46 7.58 9.93
CA GLY A 37 4.22 7.63 11.37
C GLY A 37 4.40 9.02 12.00
N VAL A 38 5.06 9.93 11.30
CA VAL A 38 5.37 11.29 11.79
C VAL A 38 4.52 12.35 11.08
N GLU A 39 4.37 12.21 9.75
CA GLU A 39 3.73 13.21 8.90
C GLU A 39 2.63 12.59 8.02
N SER A 40 1.67 11.90 8.63
CA SER A 40 0.62 11.20 7.89
C SER A 40 -0.25 12.12 7.04
N ARG A 41 -0.47 13.38 7.47
CA ARG A 41 -1.24 14.35 6.68
C ARG A 41 -0.56 14.72 5.36
N LEU A 42 0.77 14.83 5.37
CA LEU A 42 1.54 15.04 4.15
C LEU A 42 1.36 13.85 3.21
N CYS A 43 1.42 12.65 3.76
CA CYS A 43 1.27 11.42 2.99
C CYS A 43 -0.12 11.26 2.37
N ASP A 44 -1.19 11.79 2.99
CA ASP A 44 -2.53 11.76 2.44
C ASP A 44 -2.59 12.39 1.04
N LYS A 45 -1.82 13.43 0.80
CA LYS A 45 -1.78 14.13 -0.48
C LYS A 45 -1.10 13.33 -1.58
N ALA A 46 -0.34 12.32 -1.23
CA ALA A 46 0.37 11.47 -2.18
C ALA A 46 -0.47 10.29 -2.68
N ILE A 47 -1.67 10.07 -2.14
CA ILE A 47 -2.52 8.94 -2.54
C ILE A 47 -2.78 8.90 -4.05
N PRO A 48 -3.16 10.00 -4.73
CA PRO A 48 -3.37 9.94 -6.18
C PRO A 48 -2.12 9.54 -6.97
N GLY A 49 -0.96 10.05 -6.56
CA GLY A 49 0.31 9.68 -7.18
C GLY A 49 0.69 8.23 -6.94
N ALA A 50 0.40 7.73 -5.74
CA ALA A 50 0.62 6.32 -5.39
C ALA A 50 -0.32 5.40 -6.17
N GLU A 51 -1.58 5.80 -6.38
CA GLU A 51 -2.52 5.06 -7.21
C GLU A 51 -1.99 4.91 -8.63
N SER A 52 -1.55 6.01 -9.24
CA SER A 52 -0.95 5.98 -10.57
C SER A 52 0.27 5.06 -10.63
N ALA A 53 1.12 5.10 -9.62
CA ALA A 53 2.31 4.25 -9.54
C ALA A 53 1.96 2.77 -9.33
N LEU A 54 0.93 2.48 -8.56
CA LEU A 54 0.48 1.12 -8.29
C LEU A 54 0.04 0.38 -9.56
N PHE A 55 -0.50 1.11 -10.51
CA PHE A 55 -1.00 0.54 -11.77
C PHE A 55 -0.12 0.89 -12.97
N ASP A 56 1.15 1.28 -12.72
CA ASP A 56 2.13 1.50 -13.78
C ASP A 56 2.44 0.17 -14.49
N GLU A 57 2.36 0.17 -15.82
CA GLU A 57 2.53 -1.06 -16.61
C GLU A 57 4.00 -1.47 -16.79
N ASP A 58 4.93 -0.52 -16.63
CA ASP A 58 6.32 -0.71 -17.03
C ASP A 58 7.29 -1.03 -15.89
N SER A 59 6.91 -0.77 -14.64
CA SER A 59 7.86 -0.88 -13.53
C SER A 59 7.30 -1.64 -12.32
N GLY A 60 7.79 -2.88 -12.15
CA GLY A 60 7.50 -3.69 -10.97
C GLY A 60 7.98 -3.04 -9.67
N PRO A 61 9.22 -2.51 -9.60
CA PRO A 61 9.68 -1.80 -8.41
C PRO A 61 8.83 -0.60 -8.03
N LEU A 62 8.31 0.14 -9.01
CA LEU A 62 7.41 1.26 -8.75
C LEU A 62 6.07 0.79 -8.18
N ARG A 63 5.48 -0.27 -8.76
CA ARG A 63 4.24 -0.86 -8.23
C ARG A 63 4.40 -1.33 -6.80
N LEU A 64 5.52 -1.97 -6.50
CA LEU A 64 5.79 -2.48 -5.15
C LEU A 64 5.98 -1.35 -4.14
N ALA A 65 6.70 -0.29 -4.51
CA ALA A 65 6.86 0.89 -3.66
C ALA A 65 5.50 1.55 -3.35
N ALA A 66 4.63 1.64 -4.35
CA ALA A 66 3.27 2.17 -4.18
C ALA A 66 2.44 1.30 -3.23
N MET A 67 2.51 -0.03 -3.38
CA MET A 67 1.81 -0.96 -2.49
C MET A 67 2.26 -0.80 -1.04
N ARG A 68 3.57 -0.74 -0.81
CA ARG A 68 4.14 -0.54 0.52
C ARG A 68 3.67 0.76 1.15
N PHE A 69 3.66 1.83 0.36
CA PHE A 69 3.20 3.14 0.83
C PHE A 69 1.72 3.12 1.22
N LEU A 70 0.87 2.63 0.34
CA LEU A 70 -0.58 2.59 0.59
C LEU A 70 -0.93 1.70 1.78
N CYS A 71 -0.29 0.55 1.91
CA CYS A 71 -0.48 -0.34 3.05
C CYS A 71 -0.04 0.32 4.36
N ARG A 72 1.10 1.00 4.36
CA ARG A 72 1.61 1.68 5.55
C ARG A 72 0.70 2.83 5.96
N LEU A 73 0.30 3.66 5.02
CA LEU A 73 -0.61 4.77 5.28
C LEU A 73 -1.98 4.29 5.74
N GLY A 74 -2.53 3.29 5.06
CA GLY A 74 -3.85 2.74 5.36
C GLY A 74 -3.93 2.06 6.72
N SER A 75 -2.82 1.61 7.28
CA SER A 75 -2.79 0.97 8.60
C SER A 75 -2.87 1.95 9.77
N THR A 76 -2.79 3.25 9.53
CA THR A 76 -2.70 4.26 10.59
C THR A 76 -4.04 4.61 11.23
N THR A 77 -5.13 4.64 10.46
CA THR A 77 -6.48 4.93 10.97
C THR A 77 -7.52 4.16 10.17
N GLU A 78 -8.68 3.94 10.79
CA GLU A 78 -9.81 3.30 10.10
C GLU A 78 -10.20 4.06 8.82
N ASN A 79 -10.26 5.39 8.89
CA ASN A 79 -10.57 6.24 7.73
C ASN A 79 -9.60 6.01 6.58
N ARG A 80 -8.31 5.98 6.87
CA ARG A 80 -7.30 5.73 5.83
C ARG A 80 -7.40 4.31 5.28
N SER A 81 -7.69 3.32 6.13
CA SER A 81 -7.90 1.96 5.67
C SER A 81 -9.04 1.87 4.66
N GLN A 82 -10.15 2.54 4.92
CA GLN A 82 -11.28 2.62 4.00
C GLN A 82 -10.91 3.29 2.68
N LYS A 83 -10.11 4.35 2.76
CA LYS A 83 -9.73 5.13 1.59
C LYS A 83 -8.80 4.38 0.65
N VAL A 84 -7.82 3.64 1.20
CA VAL A 84 -6.83 2.92 0.39
C VAL A 84 -7.26 1.51 0.03
N TRP A 85 -8.21 0.92 0.76
CA TRP A 85 -8.60 -0.47 0.56
C TRP A 85 -9.03 -0.79 -0.88
N PRO A 86 -9.85 0.03 -1.57
CA PRO A 86 -10.21 -0.28 -2.95
C PRO A 86 -8.99 -0.43 -3.87
N LEU A 87 -7.95 0.36 -3.64
CA LEU A 87 -6.71 0.29 -4.42
C LEU A 87 -5.93 -0.98 -4.10
N ILE A 88 -5.79 -1.30 -2.82
CA ILE A 88 -5.12 -2.52 -2.37
C ILE A 88 -5.85 -3.76 -2.90
N ASP A 89 -7.17 -3.78 -2.81
CA ASP A 89 -7.99 -4.89 -3.28
C ASP A 89 -7.84 -5.10 -4.79
N GLU A 90 -7.87 -4.02 -5.55
CA GLU A 90 -7.65 -4.09 -7.01
C GLU A 90 -6.26 -4.63 -7.33
N ALA A 91 -5.23 -4.17 -6.63
CA ALA A 91 -3.86 -4.65 -6.83
C ALA A 91 -3.74 -6.14 -6.51
N ILE A 92 -4.37 -6.60 -5.43
CA ILE A 92 -4.38 -8.03 -5.09
C ILE A 92 -4.97 -8.85 -6.25
N GLN A 93 -6.07 -8.38 -6.83
CA GLN A 93 -6.70 -9.08 -7.94
C GLN A 93 -5.88 -9.01 -9.23
N CYS A 94 -5.33 -7.84 -9.54
CA CYS A 94 -4.59 -7.63 -10.78
C CYS A 94 -3.25 -8.36 -10.80
N TYR A 95 -2.55 -8.42 -9.67
CA TYR A 95 -1.18 -8.93 -9.61
C TYR A 95 -1.05 -10.34 -9.04
N HIS A 96 -2.17 -10.98 -8.70
CA HIS A 96 -2.18 -12.36 -8.26
C HIS A 96 -1.51 -13.25 -9.31
N GLY A 97 -0.49 -13.99 -8.93
CA GLY A 97 0.26 -14.84 -9.82
C GLY A 97 1.52 -14.21 -10.41
N ASP A 98 1.70 -12.90 -10.29
CA ASP A 98 2.92 -12.21 -10.72
C ASP A 98 4.03 -12.42 -9.68
N ILE A 99 5.28 -12.27 -10.15
CA ILE A 99 6.46 -12.45 -9.28
C ILE A 99 6.43 -11.47 -8.10
N GLU A 100 6.10 -10.21 -8.35
CA GLU A 100 6.08 -9.18 -7.31
C GLU A 100 4.95 -9.35 -6.30
N PHE A 101 3.95 -10.18 -6.60
CA PHE A 101 2.81 -10.38 -5.70
C PHE A 101 3.25 -10.92 -4.34
N GLN A 102 4.24 -11.79 -4.31
CA GLN A 102 4.74 -12.35 -3.05
C GLN A 102 5.29 -11.25 -2.13
N GLU A 103 5.98 -10.25 -2.70
CA GLU A 103 6.47 -9.12 -1.93
C GLU A 103 5.36 -8.14 -1.55
N MET A 104 4.35 -7.98 -2.42
CA MET A 104 3.17 -7.18 -2.09
C MET A 104 2.44 -7.75 -0.89
N LEU A 105 2.38 -9.08 -0.74
CA LEU A 105 1.76 -9.71 0.41
C LEU A 105 2.47 -9.39 1.73
N VAL A 106 3.78 -9.14 1.71
CA VAL A 106 4.49 -8.67 2.90
C VAL A 106 3.93 -7.32 3.36
N ALA A 107 3.67 -6.42 2.42
CA ALA A 107 3.03 -5.14 2.74
C ALA A 107 1.61 -5.33 3.27
N VAL A 108 0.85 -6.26 2.71
CA VAL A 108 -0.51 -6.56 3.17
C VAL A 108 -0.51 -7.19 4.57
N ILE A 109 0.49 -8.01 4.90
CA ILE A 109 0.64 -8.54 6.27
C ILE A 109 0.76 -7.37 7.26
N ALA A 110 1.62 -6.40 6.97
CA ALA A 110 1.78 -5.22 7.83
C ALA A 110 0.48 -4.40 7.91
N PHE A 111 -0.23 -4.26 6.80
CA PHE A 111 -1.54 -3.60 6.76
C PHE A 111 -2.55 -4.30 7.68
N SER A 112 -2.58 -5.62 7.66
CA SER A 112 -3.50 -6.43 8.47
C SER A 112 -3.26 -6.31 9.97
N GLU A 113 -2.11 -5.83 10.39
CA GLU A 113 -1.79 -5.56 11.80
C GLU A 113 -2.23 -4.17 12.26
N GLY A 114 -2.69 -3.33 11.35
CA GLY A 114 -3.02 -1.94 11.62
C GLY A 114 -4.43 -1.69 12.11
N ARG A 115 -4.81 -0.42 12.13
CA ARG A 115 -6.14 0.03 12.55
C ARG A 115 -7.07 0.04 11.35
N LEU A 116 -7.76 -1.06 11.12
CA LEU A 116 -8.63 -1.25 9.98
C LEU A 116 -10.10 -1.11 10.35
N ALA A 117 -10.88 -0.52 9.45
CA ALA A 117 -12.33 -0.50 9.57
C ALA A 117 -12.87 -1.93 9.44
N ASP A 118 -14.01 -2.21 10.08
CA ASP A 118 -14.59 -3.56 10.11
C ASP A 118 -14.86 -4.12 8.72
N GLU A 119 -15.37 -3.31 7.80
CA GLU A 119 -15.63 -3.76 6.43
C GLU A 119 -14.33 -4.09 5.67
N VAL A 120 -13.24 -3.38 5.95
CA VAL A 120 -11.93 -3.68 5.36
C VAL A 120 -11.43 -5.03 5.86
N VAL A 121 -11.56 -5.29 7.17
CA VAL A 121 -11.19 -6.58 7.77
C VAL A 121 -11.94 -7.72 7.09
N GLU A 122 -13.26 -7.61 6.96
CA GLU A 122 -14.08 -8.67 6.38
C GLU A 122 -13.77 -8.90 4.90
N GLU A 123 -13.59 -7.85 4.13
CA GLU A 123 -13.28 -7.97 2.71
C GLU A 123 -11.88 -8.56 2.48
N LEU A 124 -10.88 -8.10 3.24
CA LEU A 124 -9.51 -8.62 3.13
C LEU A 124 -9.46 -10.10 3.52
N LYS A 125 -10.14 -10.48 4.59
CA LYS A 125 -10.27 -11.89 5.00
C LYS A 125 -10.84 -12.74 3.88
N SER A 126 -11.94 -12.29 3.27
CA SER A 126 -12.57 -12.99 2.16
C SER A 126 -11.64 -13.10 0.97
N ARG A 127 -10.89 -12.04 0.67
CA ARG A 127 -9.96 -12.01 -0.46
C ARG A 127 -8.80 -12.99 -0.27
N MET A 128 -8.36 -13.20 0.95
CA MET A 128 -7.22 -14.08 1.26
C MET A 128 -7.61 -15.52 1.59
N ALA A 129 -8.88 -15.79 1.82
CA ALA A 129 -9.34 -17.09 2.34
C ALA A 129 -8.96 -18.28 1.44
N PHE A 130 -9.10 -18.16 0.13
CA PHE A 130 -8.78 -19.23 -0.80
C PHE A 130 -7.29 -19.57 -0.76
N ASP A 131 -6.42 -18.56 -0.88
CA ASP A 131 -4.98 -18.77 -0.89
C ASP A 131 -4.46 -19.27 0.47
N ALA A 132 -5.06 -18.82 1.55
CA ALA A 132 -4.71 -19.27 2.90
C ALA A 132 -4.99 -20.77 3.10
N LYS A 133 -6.05 -21.27 2.48
CA LYS A 133 -6.48 -22.66 2.60
C LYS A 133 -5.89 -23.55 1.53
N SER A 134 -5.91 -23.10 0.28
CA SER A 134 -5.62 -23.91 -0.91
C SER A 134 -4.42 -23.46 -1.72
N GLY A 135 -3.76 -22.39 -1.32
CA GLY A 135 -2.56 -21.91 -1.97
C GLY A 135 -1.35 -22.82 -1.73
N ARG A 136 -0.21 -22.47 -2.30
CA ARG A 136 1.02 -23.24 -2.18
C ARG A 136 2.20 -22.37 -1.74
N GLY A 137 3.12 -22.98 -1.00
CA GLY A 137 4.40 -22.36 -0.65
C GLY A 137 4.24 -21.04 0.11
N VAL A 138 5.01 -20.05 -0.32
CA VAL A 138 5.05 -18.72 0.31
C VAL A 138 3.71 -18.01 0.22
N LEU A 139 2.99 -18.14 -0.89
CA LEU A 139 1.67 -17.55 -1.07
C LEU A 139 0.71 -18.02 0.03
N LYS A 140 0.61 -19.33 0.23
CA LYS A 140 -0.25 -19.90 1.27
C LYS A 140 0.13 -19.40 2.65
N LYS A 141 1.42 -19.42 2.96
CA LYS A 141 1.94 -19.02 4.27
C LYS A 141 1.61 -17.56 4.58
N ARG A 142 1.83 -16.67 3.62
CA ARG A 142 1.58 -15.24 3.79
C ARG A 142 0.09 -14.93 3.84
N ALA A 143 -0.72 -15.55 2.99
CA ALA A 143 -2.17 -15.39 3.03
C ALA A 143 -2.75 -15.87 4.36
N ALA A 144 -2.27 -17.00 4.88
CA ALA A 144 -2.69 -17.52 6.18
C ALA A 144 -2.32 -16.57 7.32
N GLN A 145 -1.14 -15.94 7.25
CA GLN A 145 -0.72 -14.94 8.24
C GLN A 145 -1.66 -13.73 8.25
N ILE A 146 -2.05 -13.26 7.07
CA ILE A 146 -2.99 -12.15 6.95
C ILE A 146 -4.34 -12.51 7.59
N VAL A 147 -4.88 -13.68 7.27
CA VAL A 147 -6.16 -14.13 7.85
C VAL A 147 -6.06 -14.25 9.37
N GLU A 148 -4.96 -14.79 9.88
CA GLU A 148 -4.72 -14.90 11.32
C GLU A 148 -4.69 -13.53 11.99
N ASN A 149 -3.99 -12.56 11.41
CA ASN A 149 -3.92 -11.20 11.95
C ASN A 149 -5.29 -10.52 12.03
N LEU A 150 -6.21 -10.88 11.15
CA LEU A 150 -7.55 -10.31 11.07
C LEU A 150 -8.60 -11.04 11.92
N SER A 151 -8.22 -12.13 12.55
CA SER A 151 -9.16 -13.02 13.27
C SER A 151 -9.21 -12.77 14.78
#